data_5def11f122a244639e63c417eac0c927
#
_entry.id   5def11f122a244639e63c417eac0c927
#
_cell.length_a   1.000
_cell.length_b   1.000
_cell.length_c   1.000
_cell.angle_alpha   90.00
_cell.angle_beta   90.00
_cell.angle_gamma   90.00
#
_symmetry.space_group_name_H-M   'P 1'
#
loop_
_entity.id
_entity.type
_entity.pdbx_description
1 polymer ?
#
loop_
_entity_poly.entity_id
_entity_poly.type
_entity_poly.pdbx_seq_one_letter_code
_entity_poly.pdbx_strand_id
1 'polypeptide(L)'
;MTVRVGVVSDTHMPMRLKELPPGLFAGLDGVDLLLHAGDVGDLSVLDELSALAPIVAVHGNDDSDDSQRFLPYTALVTVESIRILLWHGHYQDRREEFASRQTDDFQPKLRHIARVAQAAGAAIAVFGHWHIPLVREMDGVTLVNPGAVASGNAITRQLRQVAATLEIDDAGRVAVRHIDLAHPHDAYEATVDWDAGFEVALSRYSETILAPDLKDRAYRLLGSVQAEDQALILPIVLRLAHRCWAGEFDLIGVDLMIAELRDDPTLSEQDKQRFLALLK
;
A
#
# COMPACT_ATOMS: atom_id res chain seq x y z
N MET A 1 -6.72 -27.44 -16.55
CA MET A 1 -7.31 -26.06 -16.64
C MET A 1 -6.32 -25.11 -15.97
N THR A 2 -6.35 -23.82 -16.31
CA THR A 2 -5.53 -22.83 -15.61
C THR A 2 -6.47 -21.84 -14.95
N VAL A 3 -6.34 -21.64 -13.64
CA VAL A 3 -7.07 -20.63 -12.89
C VAL A 3 -6.23 -19.36 -12.84
N ARG A 4 -6.84 -18.23 -13.18
CA ARG A 4 -6.20 -16.93 -13.20
C ARG A 4 -6.66 -16.11 -11.99
N VAL A 5 -5.75 -15.82 -11.07
CA VAL A 5 -6.02 -15.07 -9.84
C VAL A 5 -5.47 -13.67 -9.97
N GLY A 6 -6.33 -12.66 -9.86
CA GLY A 6 -5.91 -11.27 -9.76
C GLY A 6 -5.50 -10.92 -8.33
N VAL A 7 -4.49 -10.07 -8.17
CA VAL A 7 -3.98 -9.64 -6.87
C VAL A 7 -3.84 -8.13 -6.84
N VAL A 8 -4.47 -7.51 -5.86
CA VAL A 8 -4.49 -6.07 -5.61
C VAL A 8 -4.12 -5.80 -4.15
N SER A 9 -3.50 -4.69 -3.87
CA SER A 9 -3.21 -4.23 -2.51
C SER A 9 -3.14 -2.71 -2.44
N ASP A 10 -3.30 -2.17 -1.23
CA ASP A 10 -2.99 -0.78 -0.91
C ASP A 10 -3.77 0.20 -1.81
N THR A 11 -5.09 0.04 -1.88
CA THR A 11 -6.00 0.94 -2.61
C THR A 11 -6.29 2.22 -1.83
N HIS A 12 -6.33 2.18 -0.51
CA HIS A 12 -6.51 3.31 0.41
C HIS A 12 -7.62 4.30 0.01
N MET A 13 -8.70 3.81 -0.58
CA MET A 13 -9.83 4.65 -1.01
C MET A 13 -10.80 4.92 0.15
N PRO A 14 -11.42 6.09 0.18
CA PRO A 14 -11.25 7.26 -0.71
C PRO A 14 -10.12 8.20 -0.26
N MET A 15 -9.37 7.83 0.78
CA MET A 15 -8.46 8.73 1.47
C MET A 15 -7.25 9.16 0.61
N ARG A 16 -6.63 8.22 -0.12
CA ARG A 16 -5.42 8.48 -0.93
C ARG A 16 -5.65 8.32 -2.43
N LEU A 17 -6.72 7.64 -2.80
CA LEU A 17 -7.17 7.48 -4.16
C LEU A 17 -8.67 7.73 -4.20
N LYS A 18 -9.16 8.50 -5.17
CA LYS A 18 -10.60 8.81 -5.28
C LYS A 18 -11.35 7.79 -6.13
N GLU A 19 -10.69 7.23 -7.12
CA GLU A 19 -11.26 6.30 -8.10
C GLU A 19 -10.22 5.25 -8.45
N LEU A 20 -10.66 4.00 -8.63
CA LEU A 20 -9.77 2.93 -9.11
C LEU A 20 -9.31 3.24 -10.55
N PRO A 21 -8.01 3.08 -10.86
CA PRO A 21 -7.50 3.38 -12.18
C PRO A 21 -8.13 2.45 -13.23
N PRO A 22 -8.57 2.95 -14.40
CA PRO A 22 -9.15 2.13 -15.46
C PRO A 22 -8.24 0.97 -15.90
N GLY A 23 -6.92 1.16 -15.82
CA GLY A 23 -5.94 0.12 -16.13
C GLY A 23 -5.97 -1.06 -15.18
N LEU A 24 -6.52 -0.92 -13.97
CA LEU A 24 -6.74 -2.02 -13.05
C LEU A 24 -7.77 -3.01 -13.61
N PHE A 25 -8.90 -2.48 -14.08
CA PHE A 25 -9.95 -3.29 -14.71
C PHE A 25 -9.48 -3.92 -16.00
N ALA A 26 -8.76 -3.17 -16.85
CA ALA A 26 -8.22 -3.68 -18.11
C ALA A 26 -7.16 -4.78 -17.88
N GLY A 27 -6.29 -4.62 -16.89
CA GLY A 27 -5.21 -5.58 -16.60
C GLY A 27 -5.69 -6.86 -15.92
N LEU A 28 -6.78 -6.77 -15.16
CA LEU A 28 -7.37 -7.90 -14.44
C LEU A 28 -8.62 -8.47 -15.13
N ASP A 29 -8.93 -8.03 -16.34
CA ASP A 29 -10.03 -8.62 -17.12
C ASP A 29 -9.84 -10.12 -17.32
N GLY A 30 -10.92 -10.89 -17.09
CA GLY A 30 -10.93 -12.34 -17.24
C GLY A 30 -10.18 -13.12 -16.14
N VAL A 31 -9.96 -12.54 -14.94
CA VAL A 31 -9.53 -13.31 -13.77
C VAL A 31 -10.70 -14.12 -13.20
N ASP A 32 -10.42 -15.29 -12.63
CA ASP A 32 -11.41 -16.18 -12.03
C ASP A 32 -11.68 -15.85 -10.55
N LEU A 33 -10.70 -15.23 -9.89
CA LEU A 33 -10.70 -14.86 -8.47
C LEU A 33 -9.88 -13.60 -8.28
N LEU A 34 -10.28 -12.75 -7.33
CA LEU A 34 -9.50 -11.62 -6.86
C LEU A 34 -9.05 -11.82 -5.41
N LEU A 35 -7.81 -11.44 -5.13
CA LEU A 35 -7.24 -11.34 -3.80
C LEU A 35 -6.88 -9.87 -3.52
N HIS A 36 -7.39 -9.31 -2.41
CA HIS A 36 -6.99 -7.99 -1.95
C HIS A 36 -6.17 -8.10 -0.66
N ALA A 37 -4.88 -7.75 -0.75
CA ALA A 37 -3.92 -7.96 0.33
C ALA A 37 -3.88 -6.81 1.35
N GLY A 38 -5.03 -6.18 1.64
CA GLY A 38 -5.18 -5.20 2.73
C GLY A 38 -4.92 -3.75 2.34
N ASP A 39 -5.14 -2.86 3.30
CA ASP A 39 -5.20 -1.41 3.12
C ASP A 39 -6.18 -1.03 2.00
N VAL A 40 -7.38 -1.57 2.13
CA VAL A 40 -8.52 -1.37 1.22
C VAL A 40 -9.01 0.08 1.30
N GLY A 41 -9.15 0.57 2.54
CA GLY A 41 -9.83 1.81 2.89
C GLY A 41 -11.30 1.56 3.20
N ASP A 42 -12.21 1.96 2.33
CA ASP A 42 -13.66 1.72 2.48
C ASP A 42 -14.05 0.39 1.82
N LEU A 43 -14.98 -0.35 2.45
CA LEU A 43 -15.45 -1.65 1.94
C LEU A 43 -16.13 -1.56 0.57
N SER A 44 -16.65 -0.40 0.18
CA SER A 44 -17.23 -0.18 -1.16
C SER A 44 -16.23 -0.43 -2.31
N VAL A 45 -14.93 -0.33 -2.03
CA VAL A 45 -13.87 -0.71 -2.98
C VAL A 45 -13.97 -2.18 -3.37
N LEU A 46 -14.28 -3.04 -2.40
CA LEU A 46 -14.45 -4.48 -2.65
C LEU A 46 -15.70 -4.77 -3.49
N ASP A 47 -16.78 -3.99 -3.29
CA ASP A 47 -17.98 -4.08 -4.11
C ASP A 47 -17.67 -3.71 -5.57
N GLU A 48 -16.91 -2.63 -5.80
CA GLU A 48 -16.48 -2.21 -7.13
C GLU A 48 -15.59 -3.27 -7.81
N LEU A 49 -14.60 -3.80 -7.10
CA LEU A 49 -13.70 -4.83 -7.59
C LEU A 49 -14.42 -6.18 -7.85
N SER A 50 -15.49 -6.47 -7.11
CA SER A 50 -16.27 -7.70 -7.28
C SER A 50 -16.97 -7.80 -8.64
N ALA A 51 -17.05 -6.69 -9.38
CA ALA A 51 -17.53 -6.69 -10.76
C ALA A 51 -16.58 -7.47 -11.72
N LEU A 52 -15.32 -7.64 -11.36
CA LEU A 52 -14.35 -8.43 -12.16
C LEU A 52 -14.47 -9.93 -11.86
N ALA A 53 -14.47 -10.30 -10.59
CA ALA A 53 -14.51 -11.70 -10.15
C ALA A 53 -14.89 -11.77 -8.65
N PRO A 54 -15.25 -12.94 -8.11
CA PRO A 54 -15.34 -13.15 -6.67
C PRO A 54 -14.07 -12.70 -5.96
N ILE A 55 -14.20 -12.02 -4.81
CA ILE A 55 -13.06 -11.41 -4.11
C ILE A 55 -12.89 -11.99 -2.70
N VAL A 56 -11.65 -12.26 -2.32
CA VAL A 56 -11.22 -12.52 -0.94
C VAL A 56 -10.30 -11.38 -0.53
N ALA A 57 -10.58 -10.76 0.61
CA ALA A 57 -9.80 -9.65 1.12
C ALA A 57 -9.40 -9.86 2.58
N VAL A 58 -8.30 -9.25 2.97
CA VAL A 58 -7.86 -9.09 4.36
C VAL A 58 -7.75 -7.60 4.68
N HIS A 59 -7.74 -7.24 5.96
CA HIS A 59 -7.46 -5.86 6.33
C HIS A 59 -5.95 -5.59 6.47
N GLY A 60 -5.57 -4.33 6.29
CA GLY A 60 -4.25 -3.81 6.59
C GLY A 60 -4.22 -2.97 7.88
N ASN A 61 -3.12 -2.26 8.08
CA ASN A 61 -2.93 -1.42 9.28
C ASN A 61 -3.54 -0.03 9.14
N ASP A 62 -3.78 0.43 7.92
CA ASP A 62 -4.36 1.76 7.64
C ASP A 62 -5.85 1.67 7.24
N ASP A 63 -6.45 0.50 7.38
CA ASP A 63 -7.87 0.32 7.14
C ASP A 63 -8.71 0.96 8.25
N SER A 64 -9.93 1.40 7.89
CA SER A 64 -10.90 1.91 8.85
C SER A 64 -11.26 0.88 9.92
N ASP A 65 -11.74 1.34 11.07
CA ASP A 65 -12.22 0.44 12.14
C ASP A 65 -13.29 -0.53 11.64
N ASP A 66 -14.15 -0.12 10.71
CA ASP A 66 -15.17 -0.97 10.14
C ASP A 66 -14.55 -2.03 9.22
N SER A 67 -13.61 -1.65 8.35
CA SER A 67 -12.90 -2.61 7.51
C SER A 67 -12.13 -3.64 8.33
N GLN A 68 -11.45 -3.21 9.41
CA GLN A 68 -10.75 -4.12 10.32
C GLN A 68 -11.68 -5.08 11.10
N ARG A 69 -12.94 -4.70 11.33
CA ARG A 69 -13.94 -5.58 11.96
C ARG A 69 -14.53 -6.59 10.99
N PHE A 70 -14.71 -6.23 9.73
CA PHE A 70 -15.33 -7.08 8.72
C PHE A 70 -14.35 -8.01 8.02
N LEU A 71 -13.11 -7.58 7.83
CA LEU A 71 -12.10 -8.35 7.12
C LEU A 71 -11.20 -9.09 8.10
N PRO A 72 -10.80 -10.34 7.80
CA PRO A 72 -9.85 -11.06 8.63
C PRO A 72 -8.45 -10.44 8.52
N TYR A 73 -7.60 -10.68 9.53
CA TYR A 73 -6.17 -10.32 9.50
C TYR A 73 -5.39 -11.12 8.46
N THR A 74 -5.73 -12.41 8.33
CA THR A 74 -5.18 -13.33 7.31
C THR A 74 -6.30 -14.20 6.75
N ALA A 75 -6.16 -14.63 5.52
CA ALA A 75 -7.01 -15.65 4.91
C ALA A 75 -6.17 -16.75 4.25
N LEU A 76 -6.64 -17.98 4.30
CA LEU A 76 -6.03 -19.09 3.59
C LEU A 76 -6.94 -19.50 2.43
N VAL A 77 -6.45 -19.31 1.22
CA VAL A 77 -7.18 -19.58 -0.01
C VAL A 77 -6.56 -20.81 -0.68
N THR A 78 -7.37 -21.72 -1.17
CA THR A 78 -6.91 -22.87 -1.95
C THR A 78 -7.38 -22.73 -3.39
N VAL A 79 -6.44 -22.69 -4.31
CA VAL A 79 -6.68 -22.66 -5.76
C VAL A 79 -6.03 -23.90 -6.35
N GLU A 80 -6.86 -24.76 -6.96
CA GLU A 80 -6.43 -26.11 -7.36
C GLU A 80 -5.80 -26.85 -6.16
N SER A 81 -4.55 -27.25 -6.26
CA SER A 81 -3.81 -27.90 -5.17
C SER A 81 -2.94 -26.93 -4.34
N ILE A 82 -2.93 -25.65 -4.69
CA ILE A 82 -2.02 -24.65 -4.10
C ILE A 82 -2.73 -23.89 -2.97
N ARG A 83 -2.11 -23.90 -1.80
CA ARG A 83 -2.55 -23.10 -0.65
C ARG A 83 -1.81 -21.77 -0.65
N ILE A 84 -2.58 -20.67 -0.62
CA ILE A 84 -2.13 -19.28 -0.64
C ILE A 84 -2.49 -18.64 0.69
N LEU A 85 -1.50 -18.18 1.44
CA LEU A 85 -1.73 -17.26 2.53
C LEU A 85 -1.93 -15.86 1.96
N LEU A 86 -3.11 -15.27 2.20
CA LEU A 86 -3.36 -13.87 1.95
C LEU A 86 -3.22 -13.09 3.26
N TRP A 87 -2.35 -12.09 3.26
CA TRP A 87 -2.04 -11.27 4.42
C TRP A 87 -1.60 -9.87 3.98
N HIS A 88 -1.80 -8.86 4.82
CA HIS A 88 -1.27 -7.54 4.47
C HIS A 88 0.24 -7.43 4.66
N GLY A 89 0.81 -8.17 5.59
CA GLY A 89 2.27 -8.17 5.82
C GLY A 89 2.73 -7.28 6.97
N HIS A 90 1.83 -6.51 7.59
CA HIS A 90 2.15 -5.71 8.77
C HIS A 90 2.19 -6.57 10.04
N TYR A 91 2.94 -6.12 11.06
CA TYR A 91 2.98 -6.76 12.37
C TYR A 91 1.80 -6.31 13.23
N GLN A 92 1.18 -7.23 13.97
CA GLN A 92 0.13 -6.87 14.94
C GLN A 92 0.68 -6.06 16.11
N ASP A 93 1.89 -6.41 16.58
CA ASP A 93 2.57 -5.61 17.60
C ASP A 93 3.29 -4.43 16.94
N ARG A 94 2.85 -3.22 17.30
CA ARG A 94 3.43 -1.97 16.78
C ARG A 94 4.94 -1.83 17.09
N ARG A 95 5.44 -2.48 18.17
CA ARG A 95 6.86 -2.48 18.51
C ARG A 95 7.66 -3.32 17.54
N GLU A 96 7.13 -4.48 17.14
CA GLU A 96 7.75 -5.34 16.11
C GLU A 96 7.74 -4.64 14.75
N GLU A 97 6.66 -3.95 14.41
CA GLU A 97 6.57 -3.13 13.21
C GLU A 97 7.66 -2.06 13.19
N PHE A 98 7.83 -1.29 14.27
CA PHE A 98 8.90 -0.31 14.39
C PHE A 98 10.29 -0.94 14.35
N ALA A 99 10.50 -2.07 15.01
CA ALA A 99 11.78 -2.77 15.00
C ALA A 99 12.14 -3.25 13.58
N SER A 100 11.15 -3.72 12.81
CA SER A 100 11.38 -4.16 11.43
C SER A 100 11.81 -3.01 10.51
N ARG A 101 11.35 -1.78 10.78
CA ARG A 101 11.71 -0.57 10.04
C ARG A 101 13.10 -0.03 10.36
N GLN A 102 13.74 -0.49 11.46
CA GLN A 102 15.10 -0.08 11.84
C GLN A 102 16.18 -0.72 10.96
N THR A 103 15.86 -1.72 10.18
CA THR A 103 16.80 -2.37 9.26
C THR A 103 16.37 -2.18 7.82
N ASP A 104 17.34 -1.83 7.00
CA ASP A 104 17.19 -1.73 5.53
C ASP A 104 17.32 -3.10 4.84
N ASP A 105 17.70 -4.16 5.57
CA ASP A 105 17.86 -5.50 5.05
C ASP A 105 16.51 -6.18 4.78
N PHE A 106 16.34 -6.68 3.57
CA PHE A 106 15.18 -7.48 3.17
C PHE A 106 15.10 -8.84 3.86
N GLN A 107 16.24 -9.46 4.17
CA GLN A 107 16.30 -10.87 4.58
C GLN A 107 15.45 -11.18 5.83
N PRO A 108 15.54 -10.40 6.94
CA PRO A 108 14.73 -10.68 8.11
C PRO A 108 13.23 -10.48 7.83
N LYS A 109 12.88 -9.50 7.00
CA LYS A 109 11.50 -9.21 6.60
C LYS A 109 10.91 -10.36 5.76
N LEU A 110 11.62 -10.80 4.72
CA LEU A 110 11.21 -11.91 3.87
C LEU A 110 11.07 -13.23 4.64
N ARG A 111 12.03 -13.53 5.53
CA ARG A 111 11.95 -14.73 6.40
C ARG A 111 10.76 -14.68 7.36
N HIS A 112 10.37 -13.50 7.81
CA HIS A 112 9.18 -13.36 8.65
C HIS A 112 7.93 -13.76 7.86
N ILE A 113 7.74 -13.21 6.64
CA ILE A 113 6.62 -13.56 5.75
C ILE A 113 6.61 -15.08 5.46
N ALA A 114 7.77 -15.64 5.08
CA ALA A 114 7.88 -17.05 4.79
C ALA A 114 7.51 -17.94 5.99
N ARG A 115 7.95 -17.61 7.20
CA ARG A 115 7.60 -18.37 8.41
C ARG A 115 6.11 -18.34 8.72
N VAL A 116 5.45 -17.21 8.55
CA VAL A 116 3.98 -17.11 8.74
C VAL A 116 3.26 -17.98 7.72
N ALA A 117 3.68 -17.96 6.46
CA ALA A 117 3.11 -18.82 5.42
C ALA A 117 3.35 -20.31 5.68
N GLN A 118 4.55 -20.70 6.10
CA GLN A 118 4.86 -22.08 6.48
C GLN A 118 4.01 -22.58 7.65
N ALA A 119 3.82 -21.71 8.69
CA ALA A 119 2.97 -22.03 9.82
C ALA A 119 1.50 -22.26 9.41
N ALA A 120 1.03 -21.55 8.38
CA ALA A 120 -0.28 -21.76 7.76
C ALA A 120 -0.32 -22.94 6.79
N GLY A 121 0.82 -23.58 6.49
CA GLY A 121 0.96 -24.64 5.50
C GLY A 121 0.70 -24.14 4.07
N ALA A 122 1.03 -22.90 3.77
CA ALA A 122 0.85 -22.28 2.46
C ALA A 122 2.15 -22.41 1.62
N ALA A 123 1.98 -22.66 0.34
CA ALA A 123 3.08 -22.69 -0.64
C ALA A 123 3.37 -21.27 -1.19
N ILE A 124 2.38 -20.39 -1.14
CA ILE A 124 2.50 -19.00 -1.59
C ILE A 124 2.05 -18.08 -0.47
N ALA A 125 2.78 -16.97 -0.26
CA ALA A 125 2.33 -15.83 0.53
C ALA A 125 2.08 -14.64 -0.40
N VAL A 126 0.84 -14.18 -0.47
CA VAL A 126 0.44 -12.94 -1.12
C VAL A 126 0.32 -11.88 -0.03
N PHE A 127 1.06 -10.77 -0.16
CA PHE A 127 1.06 -9.72 0.85
C PHE A 127 1.23 -8.32 0.24
N GLY A 128 0.75 -7.28 0.93
CA GLY A 128 0.83 -5.86 0.55
C GLY A 128 1.86 -5.08 1.35
N HIS A 129 1.48 -3.92 1.88
CA HIS A 129 2.18 -3.09 2.88
C HIS A 129 3.49 -2.43 2.43
N TRP A 130 4.28 -3.12 1.64
CA TRP A 130 5.60 -2.61 1.24
C TRP A 130 5.55 -1.69 0.01
N HIS A 131 4.46 -1.72 -0.75
CA HIS A 131 4.31 -0.98 -2.01
C HIS A 131 5.39 -1.30 -3.05
N ILE A 132 6.12 -2.40 -2.90
CA ILE A 132 7.19 -2.86 -3.77
C ILE A 132 6.71 -4.12 -4.48
N PRO A 133 6.42 -4.08 -5.79
CA PRO A 133 6.07 -5.29 -6.52
C PRO A 133 7.28 -6.24 -6.56
N LEU A 134 7.09 -7.46 -6.11
CA LEU A 134 8.15 -8.46 -6.07
C LEU A 134 7.61 -9.89 -6.12
N VAL A 135 8.47 -10.78 -6.62
CA VAL A 135 8.35 -12.23 -6.44
C VAL A 135 9.67 -12.75 -5.89
N ARG A 136 9.62 -13.55 -4.83
CA ARG A 136 10.84 -14.12 -4.22
C ARG A 136 10.56 -15.50 -3.63
N GLU A 137 11.40 -16.46 -3.95
CA GLU A 137 11.44 -17.75 -3.25
C GLU A 137 12.22 -17.58 -1.93
N MET A 138 11.60 -17.98 -0.81
CA MET A 138 12.21 -17.93 0.52
C MET A 138 11.78 -19.16 1.32
N ASP A 139 12.76 -19.95 1.72
CA ASP A 139 12.55 -21.13 2.58
C ASP A 139 11.44 -22.09 2.08
N GLY A 140 11.32 -22.25 0.75
CA GLY A 140 10.32 -23.11 0.10
C GLY A 140 8.92 -22.48 -0.03
N VAL A 141 8.78 -21.16 0.17
CA VAL A 141 7.55 -20.38 -0.04
C VAL A 141 7.77 -19.36 -1.14
N THR A 142 6.85 -19.27 -2.08
CA THR A 142 6.81 -18.17 -3.06
C THR A 142 6.17 -16.94 -2.43
N LEU A 143 6.94 -15.90 -2.25
CA LEU A 143 6.48 -14.60 -1.73
C LEU A 143 6.09 -13.71 -2.89
N VAL A 144 4.88 -13.16 -2.86
CA VAL A 144 4.32 -12.29 -3.91
C VAL A 144 3.78 -11.02 -3.28
N ASN A 145 4.33 -9.88 -3.67
CA ASN A 145 3.74 -8.57 -3.39
C ASN A 145 3.29 -7.96 -4.73
N PRO A 146 2.01 -7.61 -4.88
CA PRO A 146 1.51 -7.06 -6.15
C PRO A 146 2.02 -5.64 -6.44
N GLY A 147 2.64 -4.97 -5.47
CA GLY A 147 2.84 -3.53 -5.46
C GLY A 147 1.65 -2.83 -4.82
N ALA A 148 1.41 -1.59 -5.18
CA ALA A 148 0.34 -0.77 -4.63
C ALA A 148 -0.40 0.01 -5.71
N VAL A 149 -1.70 0.28 -5.45
CA VAL A 149 -2.54 1.11 -6.31
C VAL A 149 -2.52 2.58 -5.87
N ALA A 150 -2.34 2.85 -4.58
CA ALA A 150 -2.29 4.20 -4.02
C ALA A 150 -0.99 4.48 -3.26
N SER A 151 -0.80 5.74 -2.86
CA SER A 151 0.33 6.17 -2.03
C SER A 151 0.30 5.56 -0.64
N GLY A 152 1.47 5.24 -0.08
CA GLY A 152 1.61 4.65 1.25
C GLY A 152 1.30 5.60 2.41
N ASN A 153 1.32 6.93 2.17
CA ASN A 153 0.94 7.94 3.16
C ASN A 153 0.64 9.29 2.51
N ALA A 154 0.21 10.27 3.32
CA ALA A 154 -0.20 11.60 2.86
C ALA A 154 0.95 12.51 2.40
N ILE A 155 2.21 12.11 2.58
CA ILE A 155 3.39 12.91 2.21
C ILE A 155 4.27 12.23 1.16
N THR A 156 3.75 11.20 0.51
CA THR A 156 4.39 10.52 -0.62
C THR A 156 3.44 10.43 -1.80
N ARG A 157 3.97 10.13 -2.98
CA ARG A 157 3.19 9.68 -4.14
C ARG A 157 3.70 8.34 -4.64
N GLN A 158 2.78 7.54 -5.11
CA GLN A 158 3.09 6.30 -5.82
C GLN A 158 3.52 6.66 -7.24
N LEU A 159 4.76 6.31 -7.60
CA LEU A 159 5.32 6.61 -8.92
C LEU A 159 4.80 5.65 -9.99
N ARG A 160 4.41 4.44 -9.56
CA ARG A 160 3.92 3.40 -10.45
C ARG A 160 2.86 2.58 -9.72
N GLN A 161 1.64 2.62 -10.24
CA GLN A 161 0.53 1.81 -9.76
C GLN A 161 0.65 0.41 -10.35
N VAL A 162 0.66 -0.62 -9.52
CA VAL A 162 0.92 -1.99 -9.93
C VAL A 162 -0.09 -2.94 -9.29
N ALA A 163 -0.52 -3.94 -10.05
CA ALA A 163 -1.25 -5.11 -9.61
C ALA A 163 -0.52 -6.37 -10.09
N ALA A 164 -1.03 -7.55 -9.77
CA ALA A 164 -0.44 -8.80 -10.26
C ALA A 164 -1.51 -9.81 -10.66
N THR A 165 -1.09 -10.83 -11.44
CA THR A 165 -1.85 -12.05 -11.66
C THR A 165 -1.01 -13.27 -11.33
N LEU A 166 -1.67 -14.30 -10.77
CA LEU A 166 -1.12 -15.64 -10.63
C LEU A 166 -1.89 -16.56 -11.58
N GLU A 167 -1.19 -17.26 -12.43
CA GLU A 167 -1.74 -18.33 -13.26
C GLU A 167 -1.35 -19.67 -12.64
N ILE A 168 -2.36 -20.44 -12.20
CA ILE A 168 -2.16 -21.71 -11.49
C ILE A 168 -2.78 -22.82 -12.32
N ASP A 169 -1.98 -23.77 -12.78
CA ASP A 169 -2.48 -24.90 -13.56
C ASP A 169 -2.81 -26.11 -12.68
N ASP A 170 -3.47 -27.11 -13.28
CA ASP A 170 -3.87 -28.37 -12.63
C ASP A 170 -2.69 -29.25 -12.19
N ALA A 171 -1.48 -28.98 -12.68
CA ALA A 171 -0.25 -29.60 -12.21
C ALA A 171 0.39 -28.84 -11.02
N GLY A 172 -0.21 -27.76 -10.56
CA GLY A 172 0.29 -26.91 -9.46
C GLY A 172 1.46 -26.00 -9.86
N ARG A 173 1.68 -25.76 -11.16
CA ARG A 173 2.67 -24.78 -11.61
C ARG A 173 2.07 -23.38 -11.50
N VAL A 174 2.89 -22.46 -11.01
CA VAL A 174 2.47 -21.06 -10.74
C VAL A 174 3.33 -20.13 -11.57
N ALA A 175 2.69 -19.25 -12.34
CA ALA A 175 3.34 -18.14 -13.01
C ALA A 175 2.79 -16.83 -12.42
N VAL A 176 3.66 -15.90 -12.04
CA VAL A 176 3.30 -14.59 -11.50
C VAL A 176 3.68 -13.52 -12.53
N ARG A 177 2.73 -12.63 -12.80
CA ARG A 177 2.96 -11.47 -13.67
C ARG A 177 2.51 -10.20 -12.96
N HIS A 178 3.40 -9.20 -12.86
CA HIS A 178 3.01 -7.85 -12.46
C HIS A 178 2.45 -7.06 -13.66
N ILE A 179 1.59 -6.10 -13.36
CA ILE A 179 0.87 -5.28 -14.34
C ILE A 179 1.07 -3.82 -13.96
N ASP A 180 1.71 -3.05 -14.83
CA ASP A 180 1.72 -1.59 -14.74
C ASP A 180 0.35 -1.06 -15.14
N LEU A 181 -0.37 -0.44 -14.21
CA LEU A 181 -1.75 0.01 -14.47
C LEU A 181 -1.84 1.19 -15.43
N ALA A 182 -0.74 1.89 -15.71
CA ALA A 182 -0.70 2.89 -16.78
C ALA A 182 -0.63 2.25 -18.18
N HIS A 183 -0.08 1.01 -18.25
CA HIS A 183 0.11 0.25 -19.50
C HIS A 183 -0.26 -1.21 -19.30
N PRO A 184 -1.54 -1.54 -19.03
CA PRO A 184 -1.95 -2.86 -18.51
C PRO A 184 -1.74 -4.03 -19.48
N HIS A 185 -1.58 -3.73 -20.78
CA HIS A 185 -1.37 -4.76 -21.81
C HIS A 185 0.11 -4.96 -22.18
N ASP A 186 0.98 -4.09 -21.70
CA ASP A 186 2.42 -4.19 -21.97
C ASP A 186 3.09 -5.17 -21.02
N ALA A 187 4.23 -5.73 -21.45
CA ALA A 187 5.06 -6.53 -20.57
C ALA A 187 5.70 -5.62 -19.51
N TYR A 188 5.48 -5.96 -18.25
CA TYR A 188 6.08 -5.25 -17.13
C TYR A 188 6.86 -6.21 -16.25
N GLU A 189 8.13 -5.93 -16.01
CA GLU A 189 9.00 -6.69 -15.12
C GLU A 189 9.35 -5.85 -13.89
N ALA A 190 8.86 -6.28 -12.73
CA ALA A 190 9.20 -5.68 -11.46
C ALA A 190 10.65 -6.06 -11.08
N THR A 191 11.49 -5.06 -10.89
CA THR A 191 12.91 -5.26 -10.55
C THR A 191 13.19 -4.79 -9.14
N VAL A 192 13.78 -5.67 -8.33
CA VAL A 192 14.27 -5.36 -6.98
C VAL A 192 15.76 -5.63 -6.92
N ASP A 193 16.52 -4.62 -6.53
CA ASP A 193 17.92 -4.76 -6.20
C ASP A 193 18.03 -5.17 -4.73
N TRP A 194 18.21 -6.46 -4.50
CA TRP A 194 18.18 -7.07 -3.17
C TRP A 194 19.37 -6.65 -2.29
N ASP A 195 20.48 -6.27 -2.92
CA ASP A 195 21.71 -5.88 -2.23
C ASP A 195 21.74 -4.37 -1.90
N ALA A 196 20.97 -3.57 -2.63
CA ALA A 196 20.88 -2.13 -2.41
C ALA A 196 20.03 -1.72 -1.19
N GLY A 197 19.21 -2.66 -0.65
CA GLY A 197 18.38 -2.44 0.51
C GLY A 197 16.93 -2.06 0.22
N PHE A 198 16.12 -2.07 1.28
CA PHE A 198 14.68 -1.86 1.21
C PHE A 198 14.32 -0.43 0.78
N GLU A 199 15.00 0.57 1.34
CA GLU A 199 14.75 1.99 1.03
C GLU A 199 15.02 2.32 -0.44
N VAL A 200 16.09 1.74 -1.01
CA VAL A 200 16.40 1.92 -2.43
C VAL A 200 15.34 1.27 -3.31
N ALA A 201 14.88 0.08 -2.95
CA ALA A 201 13.79 -0.58 -3.68
C ALA A 201 12.50 0.22 -3.60
N LEU A 202 12.13 0.70 -2.40
CA LEU A 202 10.93 1.51 -2.18
C LEU A 202 10.98 2.82 -2.98
N SER A 203 12.15 3.48 -3.06
CA SER A 203 12.31 4.75 -3.77
C SER A 203 12.03 4.68 -5.29
N ARG A 204 12.01 3.48 -5.87
CA ARG A 204 11.61 3.26 -7.27
C ARG A 204 10.10 3.33 -7.49
N TYR A 205 9.32 3.16 -6.43
CA TYR A 205 7.86 3.09 -6.47
C TYR A 205 7.18 4.20 -5.69
N SER A 206 7.91 4.83 -4.76
CA SER A 206 7.36 5.88 -3.90
C SER A 206 8.38 6.99 -3.70
N GLU A 207 7.94 8.24 -3.78
CA GLU A 207 8.76 9.40 -3.48
C GLU A 207 8.03 10.39 -2.57
N THR A 208 8.78 11.19 -1.81
CA THR A 208 8.19 12.27 -1.01
C THR A 208 7.68 13.39 -1.88
N ILE A 209 6.49 13.93 -1.54
CA ILE A 209 5.93 15.15 -2.14
C ILE A 209 6.25 16.40 -1.31
N LEU A 210 7.10 16.28 -0.29
CA LEU A 210 7.54 17.42 0.50
C LEU A 210 8.76 18.07 -0.13
N ALA A 211 8.70 19.38 -0.32
CA ALA A 211 9.85 20.17 -0.71
C ALA A 211 10.93 20.15 0.41
N PRO A 212 12.22 20.33 0.07
CA PRO A 212 13.31 20.26 1.04
C PRO A 212 13.14 21.20 2.25
N ASP A 213 12.57 22.38 2.03
CA ASP A 213 12.31 23.38 3.08
C ASP A 213 11.21 22.95 4.08
N LEU A 214 10.32 22.07 3.67
CA LEU A 214 9.23 21.53 4.51
C LEU A 214 9.61 20.18 5.15
N LYS A 215 10.45 19.38 4.53
CA LYS A 215 10.71 17.99 4.93
C LYS A 215 11.01 17.81 6.42
N ASP A 216 12.00 18.52 6.94
CA ASP A 216 12.38 18.41 8.36
C ASP A 216 11.33 18.99 9.31
N ARG A 217 10.60 20.00 8.85
CA ARG A 217 9.52 20.66 9.61
C ARG A 217 8.27 19.79 9.64
N ALA A 218 7.97 19.08 8.56
CA ALA A 218 6.86 18.14 8.49
C ALA A 218 7.03 16.98 9.48
N TYR A 219 8.23 16.48 9.69
CA TYR A 219 8.49 15.48 10.73
C TYR A 219 8.18 16.02 12.14
N ARG A 220 8.45 17.29 12.41
CA ARG A 220 8.06 17.93 13.68
C ARG A 220 6.55 18.13 13.77
N LEU A 221 5.91 18.51 12.66
CA LEU A 221 4.48 18.74 12.60
C LEU A 221 3.68 17.44 12.73
N LEU A 222 4.13 16.34 12.13
CA LEU A 222 3.42 15.06 12.07
C LEU A 222 3.89 14.05 13.14
N GLY A 223 5.15 14.13 13.55
CA GLY A 223 5.78 13.13 14.42
C GLY A 223 5.83 13.49 15.91
N SER A 224 5.80 14.78 16.26
CA SER A 224 5.90 15.25 17.66
C SER A 224 4.55 15.66 18.27
N VAL A 225 3.46 15.59 17.52
CA VAL A 225 2.13 16.04 17.94
C VAL A 225 1.32 14.91 18.54
N GLN A 226 0.55 15.21 19.56
CA GLN A 226 -0.37 14.23 20.17
C GLN A 226 -1.43 13.76 19.16
N ALA A 227 -2.07 12.62 19.42
CA ALA A 227 -3.07 12.04 18.50
C ALA A 227 -4.20 13.02 18.14
N GLU A 228 -4.60 13.86 19.09
CA GLU A 228 -5.61 14.91 18.88
C GLU A 228 -5.16 15.97 17.85
N ASP A 229 -3.91 16.37 17.89
CA ASP A 229 -3.33 17.31 16.93
C ASP A 229 -3.17 16.68 15.55
N GLN A 230 -2.79 15.40 15.49
CA GLN A 230 -2.71 14.65 14.23
C GLN A 230 -4.08 14.61 13.53
N ALA A 231 -5.17 14.41 14.30
CA ALA A 231 -6.53 14.42 13.76
C ALA A 231 -6.92 15.78 13.13
N LEU A 232 -6.37 16.89 13.63
CA LEU A 232 -6.59 18.23 13.06
C LEU A 232 -5.73 18.51 11.84
N ILE A 233 -4.47 18.03 11.82
CA ILE A 233 -3.50 18.34 10.76
C ILE A 233 -3.67 17.42 9.55
N LEU A 234 -3.97 16.13 9.76
CA LEU A 234 -4.02 15.15 8.68
C LEU A 234 -4.99 15.54 7.55
N PRO A 235 -6.21 16.03 7.80
CA PRO A 235 -7.10 16.49 6.73
C PRO A 235 -6.50 17.63 5.88
N ILE A 236 -5.71 18.51 6.51
CA ILE A 236 -5.06 19.65 5.85
C ILE A 236 -3.94 19.14 4.93
N VAL A 237 -3.11 18.24 5.46
CA VAL A 237 -2.03 17.59 4.67
C VAL A 237 -2.60 16.80 3.50
N LEU A 238 -3.70 16.06 3.72
CA LEU A 238 -4.37 15.30 2.66
C LEU A 238 -4.95 16.20 1.57
N ARG A 239 -5.53 17.36 1.90
CA ARG A 239 -5.98 18.30 0.87
C ARG A 239 -4.84 18.78 -0.03
N LEU A 240 -3.69 19.12 0.56
CA LEU A 240 -2.50 19.49 -0.19
C LEU A 240 -1.96 18.30 -1.01
N ALA A 241 -1.93 17.11 -0.42
CA ALA A 241 -1.51 15.90 -1.11
C ALA A 241 -2.39 15.61 -2.34
N HIS A 242 -3.71 15.68 -2.21
CA HIS A 242 -4.62 15.49 -3.35
C HIS A 242 -4.38 16.48 -4.48
N ARG A 243 -4.11 17.74 -4.17
CA ARG A 243 -3.78 18.77 -5.17
C ARG A 243 -2.43 18.49 -5.84
N CYS A 244 -1.44 18.05 -5.06
CA CYS A 244 -0.14 17.61 -5.56
C CYS A 244 -0.27 16.37 -6.48
N TRP A 245 -1.03 15.36 -6.06
CA TRP A 245 -1.29 14.16 -6.87
C TRP A 245 -2.09 14.45 -8.14
N ALA A 246 -2.95 15.49 -8.10
CA ALA A 246 -3.67 15.99 -9.27
C ALA A 246 -2.79 16.83 -10.22
N GLY A 247 -1.53 17.09 -9.85
CA GLY A 247 -0.59 17.85 -10.68
C GLY A 247 -0.74 19.37 -10.64
N GLU A 248 -1.44 19.93 -9.61
CA GLU A 248 -1.52 21.38 -9.43
C GLU A 248 -0.14 21.99 -9.10
N PHE A 249 0.71 21.22 -8.44
CA PHE A 249 2.10 21.55 -8.13
C PHE A 249 2.89 20.25 -7.88
N ASP A 250 4.21 20.30 -8.06
CA ASP A 250 5.07 19.11 -7.93
C ASP A 250 5.38 18.72 -6.49
N LEU A 251 5.59 19.70 -5.62
CA LEU A 251 5.98 19.49 -4.22
C LEU A 251 5.23 20.47 -3.30
N ILE A 252 4.97 20.02 -2.08
CA ILE A 252 4.38 20.84 -1.02
C ILE A 252 5.52 21.56 -0.29
N GLY A 253 5.62 22.88 -0.48
CA GLY A 253 6.57 23.72 0.23
C GLY A 253 5.99 24.32 1.51
N VAL A 254 6.87 24.95 2.32
CA VAL A 254 6.48 25.60 3.58
C VAL A 254 5.42 26.67 3.35
N ASP A 255 5.54 27.48 2.29
CA ASP A 255 4.60 28.57 2.01
C ASP A 255 3.19 28.05 1.72
N LEU A 256 3.04 26.96 0.97
CA LEU A 256 1.75 26.30 0.72
C LEU A 256 1.14 25.76 2.02
N MET A 257 1.96 25.11 2.85
CA MET A 257 1.50 24.59 4.14
C MET A 257 1.05 25.71 5.08
N ILE A 258 1.81 26.82 5.14
CA ILE A 258 1.45 28.00 5.94
C ILE A 258 0.14 28.62 5.45
N ALA A 259 -0.04 28.76 4.15
CA ALA A 259 -1.26 29.30 3.56
C ALA A 259 -2.47 28.44 3.93
N GLU A 260 -2.38 27.13 3.71
CA GLU A 260 -3.46 26.19 4.00
C GLU A 260 -3.83 26.18 5.50
N LEU A 261 -2.84 26.20 6.41
CA LEU A 261 -3.09 26.29 7.85
C LEU A 261 -3.77 27.59 8.27
N ARG A 262 -3.42 28.73 7.67
CA ARG A 262 -4.04 30.03 7.97
C ARG A 262 -5.48 30.12 7.51
N ASP A 263 -5.73 29.60 6.32
CA ASP A 263 -7.03 29.71 5.65
C ASP A 263 -8.03 28.63 6.09
N ASP A 264 -7.57 27.60 6.83
CA ASP A 264 -8.44 26.51 7.26
C ASP A 264 -9.51 26.99 8.24
N PRO A 265 -10.82 26.85 7.90
CA PRO A 265 -11.92 27.31 8.74
C PRO A 265 -12.21 26.40 9.94
N THR A 266 -11.66 25.19 9.96
CA THR A 266 -11.91 24.18 11.02
C THR A 266 -10.96 24.36 12.21
N LEU A 267 -9.82 25.03 12.01
CA LEU A 267 -8.84 25.28 13.05
C LEU A 267 -9.21 26.53 13.89
N SER A 268 -9.05 26.42 15.20
CA SER A 268 -9.06 27.58 16.08
C SER A 268 -7.83 28.48 15.84
N GLU A 269 -7.93 29.77 16.15
CA GLU A 269 -6.76 30.68 16.05
C GLU A 269 -5.59 30.21 16.91
N GLN A 270 -5.87 29.57 18.06
CA GLN A 270 -4.84 29.00 18.93
C GLN A 270 -4.13 27.82 18.24
N ASP A 271 -4.87 26.93 17.59
CA ASP A 271 -4.29 25.79 16.86
C ASP A 271 -3.47 26.27 15.65
N LYS A 272 -3.98 27.23 14.89
CA LYS A 272 -3.23 27.87 13.80
C LYS A 272 -1.89 28.40 14.27
N GLN A 273 -1.88 29.19 15.34
CA GLN A 273 -0.63 29.75 15.90
C GLN A 273 0.34 28.65 16.35
N ARG A 274 -0.17 27.62 16.99
CA ARG A 274 0.62 26.46 17.45
C ARG A 274 1.26 25.72 16.29
N PHE A 275 0.48 25.36 15.26
CA PHE A 275 1.00 24.62 14.11
C PHE A 275 1.95 25.47 13.25
N LEU A 276 1.67 26.75 13.07
CA LEU A 276 2.57 27.69 12.39
C LEU A 276 3.91 27.86 13.13
N ALA A 277 3.93 27.72 14.46
CA ALA A 277 5.16 27.77 15.22
C ALA A 277 6.07 26.56 14.98
N LEU A 278 5.50 25.38 14.68
CA LEU A 278 6.25 24.16 14.35
C LEU A 278 6.90 24.23 12.96
N LEU A 279 6.43 25.11 12.09
CA LEU A 279 6.98 25.34 10.76
C LEU A 279 8.12 26.40 10.70
N LYS A 280 8.38 27.08 11.78
CA LYS A 280 9.52 28.00 11.91
C LYS A 280 10.80 27.24 12.28
#